data_2f60c9407fd8d1ea7124d30484e93e92
#
_entry.id   2f60c9407fd8d1ea7124d30484e93e92
#
_cell.length_a   1.000
_cell.length_b   1.000
_cell.length_c   1.000
_cell.angle_alpha   90.00
_cell.angle_beta   90.00
_cell.angle_gamma   90.00
#
_symmetry.space_group_name_H-M   'P 1'
#
loop_
_entity.id
_entity.type
_entity.pdbx_description
1 polymer ?
#
loop_
_entity_poly.entity_id
_entity_poly.type
_entity_poly.pdbx_seq_one_letter_code
_entity_poly.pdbx_strand_id
1 'polypeptide(L)'
;VWGVLFAGRLVFKLAFLSYLLKGFDDEASQKLPIKENKKQHRMLALTGLLLVIGGINFTYNALKASGGPSKNLSVIGHRGMVSQGVENSLESLEASAKAGATYSELDIILSKDGHFIVSHDDNLKRLTGKNITISQSQAEDILGLKIKQNGHESHLISFEDYVAKAKQLGIKLLVELKPTGNEPDNYEQLFVDKMKELHVASSYLVMSSDLKTIEKVKRLDSAIQSGHTISFQLGDFTSQKVDFYAIEDFSYNELLARKAHQNGKKIYVWTINSRDDIERYLETSTDGVITDYTTSVRKIEKELAADDSYLDYFLRLTNLSWIEKL
;
A
#
# COMPACT_ATOMS: atom_id res chain seq x y z
N VAL A 1 1.96 -6.96 -26.05
CA VAL A 1 2.12 -7.32 -27.47
C VAL A 1 2.14 -6.06 -28.35
N TRP A 2 1.18 -5.13 -28.20
CA TRP A 2 1.11 -3.91 -29.04
C TRP A 2 2.28 -2.93 -28.85
N GLY A 3 2.82 -2.78 -27.63
CA GLY A 3 3.99 -1.93 -27.36
C GLY A 3 5.26 -2.42 -28.06
N VAL A 4 5.45 -3.74 -28.13
CA VAL A 4 6.57 -4.34 -28.86
C VAL A 4 6.42 -4.12 -30.37
N LEU A 5 5.20 -4.21 -30.90
CA LEU A 5 4.90 -3.93 -32.31
C LEU A 5 5.08 -2.45 -32.63
N PHE A 6 4.72 -1.54 -31.72
CA PHE A 6 4.92 -0.09 -31.92
C PHE A 6 6.40 0.29 -31.86
N ALA A 7 7.14 -0.21 -30.87
CA ALA A 7 8.60 -0.01 -30.77
C ALA A 7 9.30 -0.60 -32.00
N GLY A 8 8.90 -1.79 -32.43
CA GLY A 8 9.42 -2.40 -33.68
C GLY A 8 9.14 -1.56 -34.93
N ARG A 9 7.92 -0.99 -35.05
CA ARG A 9 7.56 -0.08 -36.15
C ARG A 9 8.35 1.22 -36.14
N LEU A 10 8.59 1.80 -34.95
CA LEU A 10 9.36 3.02 -34.78
C LEU A 10 10.83 2.79 -35.15
N VAL A 11 11.42 1.70 -34.66
CA VAL A 11 12.80 1.29 -35.00
C VAL A 11 12.93 1.02 -36.49
N PHE A 12 11.96 0.31 -37.08
CA PHE A 12 11.95 0.07 -38.53
C PHE A 12 11.82 1.37 -39.32
N LYS A 13 10.94 2.29 -38.96
CA LYS A 13 10.80 3.60 -39.63
C LYS A 13 12.07 4.43 -39.50
N LEU A 14 12.73 4.46 -38.33
CA LEU A 14 13.98 5.18 -38.14
C LEU A 14 15.14 4.54 -38.91
N ALA A 15 15.22 3.21 -38.97
CA ALA A 15 16.19 2.49 -39.75
C ALA A 15 15.95 2.70 -41.27
N PHE A 16 14.68 2.68 -41.73
CA PHE A 16 14.31 2.95 -43.11
C PHE A 16 14.60 4.41 -43.49
N LEU A 17 14.31 5.38 -42.61
CA LEU A 17 14.66 6.79 -42.83
C LEU A 17 16.18 6.99 -42.91
N SER A 18 16.94 6.31 -42.04
CA SER A 18 18.40 6.32 -42.04
C SER A 18 18.96 5.70 -43.35
N TYR A 19 18.33 4.63 -43.86
CA TYR A 19 18.68 4.00 -45.14
C TYR A 19 18.38 4.93 -46.32
N LEU A 20 17.22 5.60 -46.34
CA LEU A 20 16.87 6.59 -47.38
C LEU A 20 17.82 7.78 -47.35
N LEU A 21 18.14 8.33 -46.18
CA LEU A 21 19.11 9.43 -46.05
C LEU A 21 20.50 9.03 -46.52
N LYS A 22 20.89 7.77 -46.34
CA LYS A 22 22.14 7.23 -46.83
C LYS A 22 22.13 7.08 -48.36
N GLY A 23 20.99 6.69 -48.94
CA GLY A 23 20.82 6.61 -50.39
C GLY A 23 20.92 7.98 -51.10
N PHE A 24 20.42 9.05 -50.45
CA PHE A 24 20.59 10.43 -50.92
C PHE A 24 22.03 10.91 -50.86
N ASP A 25 22.80 10.50 -49.85
CA ASP A 25 24.22 10.82 -49.71
C ASP A 25 25.07 10.08 -50.78
N ASP A 26 24.72 8.86 -51.15
CA ASP A 26 25.43 8.07 -52.14
C ASP A 26 25.28 8.64 -53.57
N GLU A 27 24.14 9.22 -53.93
CA GLU A 27 23.96 9.93 -55.23
C GLU A 27 24.70 11.27 -55.26
N ALA A 28 24.85 11.96 -54.14
CA ALA A 28 25.60 13.22 -54.04
C ALA A 28 27.12 13.04 -53.96
N SER A 29 27.58 11.86 -53.55
CA SER A 29 29.00 11.62 -53.20
C SER A 29 29.91 11.11 -54.30
N GLN A 30 29.43 11.00 -55.54
CA GLN A 30 30.28 10.53 -56.67
C GLN A 30 31.41 11.47 -57.06
N LYS A 31 31.66 12.58 -56.38
CA LYS A 31 32.69 13.57 -56.76
C LYS A 31 33.65 14.10 -55.72
N LEU A 32 33.66 13.60 -54.48
CA LEU A 32 34.62 14.09 -53.48
C LEU A 32 35.21 12.96 -52.63
N PRO A 33 36.52 12.96 -52.30
CA PRO A 33 37.13 11.97 -51.39
C PRO A 33 36.61 12.21 -49.99
N ILE A 34 35.74 11.34 -49.52
CA ILE A 34 35.11 11.44 -48.18
C ILE A 34 36.12 11.02 -47.12
N LYS A 35 36.57 11.98 -46.35
CA LYS A 35 37.29 11.73 -45.11
C LYS A 35 36.29 11.08 -44.15
N GLU A 36 36.48 9.78 -43.82
CA GLU A 36 35.62 9.05 -42.87
C GLU A 36 35.38 9.87 -41.63
N ASN A 37 34.14 10.30 -41.39
CA ASN A 37 33.79 11.13 -40.25
C ASN A 37 33.50 10.24 -39.04
N LYS A 38 34.58 9.76 -38.38
CA LYS A 38 34.49 8.95 -37.14
C LYS A 38 33.56 9.53 -36.11
N LYS A 39 33.32 10.86 -36.09
CA LYS A 39 32.38 11.54 -35.21
C LYS A 39 30.91 11.19 -35.55
N GLN A 40 30.61 11.06 -36.81
CA GLN A 40 29.23 10.73 -37.30
C GLN A 40 28.89 9.28 -36.98
N HIS A 41 29.83 8.32 -37.17
CA HIS A 41 29.61 6.93 -36.77
C HIS A 41 29.49 6.77 -35.24
N ARG A 42 30.26 7.53 -34.44
CA ARG A 42 30.11 7.55 -32.96
C ARG A 42 28.76 8.11 -32.53
N MET A 43 28.27 9.16 -33.19
CA MET A 43 26.95 9.74 -32.92
C MET A 43 25.82 8.76 -33.26
N LEU A 44 25.88 8.09 -34.40
CA LEU A 44 24.89 7.07 -34.80
C LEU A 44 24.90 5.86 -33.85
N ALA A 45 26.10 5.41 -33.43
CA ALA A 45 26.22 4.34 -32.43
C ALA A 45 25.63 4.74 -31.05
N LEU A 46 25.87 5.99 -30.64
CA LEU A 46 25.34 6.51 -29.39
C LEU A 46 23.80 6.64 -29.44
N THR A 47 23.27 7.13 -30.53
CA THR A 47 21.82 7.23 -30.75
C THR A 47 21.18 5.85 -30.79
N GLY A 48 21.81 4.88 -31.50
CA GLY A 48 21.37 3.48 -31.49
C GLY A 48 21.36 2.87 -30.12
N LEU A 49 22.40 3.09 -29.30
CA LEU A 49 22.49 2.63 -27.92
C LEU A 49 21.39 3.24 -27.04
N LEU A 50 21.15 4.55 -27.16
CA LEU A 50 20.08 5.24 -26.41
C LEU A 50 18.69 4.72 -26.79
N LEU A 51 18.44 4.42 -28.07
CA LEU A 51 17.19 3.82 -28.51
C LEU A 51 17.01 2.39 -27.98
N VAL A 52 18.08 1.60 -27.92
CA VAL A 52 18.05 0.26 -27.33
C VAL A 52 17.77 0.33 -25.83
N ILE A 53 18.47 1.20 -25.09
CA ILE A 53 18.26 1.41 -23.66
C ILE A 53 16.83 1.92 -23.42
N GLY A 54 16.33 2.88 -24.19
CA GLY A 54 14.97 3.38 -24.15
C GLY A 54 13.94 2.29 -24.44
N GLY A 55 14.19 1.45 -25.44
CA GLY A 55 13.35 0.31 -25.79
C GLY A 55 13.30 -0.77 -24.71
N ILE A 56 14.45 -1.09 -24.09
CA ILE A 56 14.52 -2.03 -22.96
C ILE A 56 13.76 -1.46 -21.76
N ASN A 57 13.98 -0.19 -21.42
CA ASN A 57 13.29 0.47 -20.32
C ASN A 57 11.77 0.53 -20.59
N PHE A 58 11.36 0.90 -21.80
CA PHE A 58 9.95 0.88 -22.19
C PHE A 58 9.34 -0.52 -22.10
N THR A 59 10.03 -1.55 -22.62
CA THR A 59 9.56 -2.94 -22.57
C THR A 59 9.48 -3.44 -21.13
N TYR A 60 10.47 -3.11 -20.29
CA TYR A 60 10.48 -3.44 -18.87
C TYR A 60 9.30 -2.79 -18.13
N ASN A 61 9.06 -1.50 -18.36
CA ASN A 61 7.95 -0.79 -17.75
C ASN A 61 6.59 -1.25 -18.31
N ALA A 62 6.48 -1.56 -19.60
CA ALA A 62 5.28 -2.11 -20.19
C ALA A 62 4.94 -3.52 -19.67
N LEU A 63 5.96 -4.38 -19.48
CA LEU A 63 5.80 -5.69 -18.85
C LEU A 63 5.45 -5.57 -17.35
N LYS A 64 6.00 -4.57 -16.67
CA LYS A 64 5.65 -4.25 -15.30
C LYS A 64 4.21 -3.75 -15.18
N ALA A 65 3.77 -2.92 -16.10
CA ALA A 65 2.43 -2.35 -16.19
C ALA A 65 1.38 -3.34 -16.74
N SER A 66 1.79 -4.43 -17.43
CA SER A 66 0.85 -5.48 -17.88
C SER A 66 0.21 -6.27 -16.72
N GLY A 67 0.60 -5.96 -15.49
CA GLY A 67 -0.13 -6.37 -14.28
C GLY A 67 -1.49 -5.71 -14.12
N GLY A 68 -1.85 -4.69 -14.90
CA GLY A 68 -3.11 -3.93 -14.84
C GLY A 68 -3.44 -3.39 -13.43
N PRO A 69 -4.25 -2.36 -13.26
CA PRO A 69 -4.69 -1.96 -11.94
C PRO A 69 -5.33 -3.16 -11.26
N SER A 70 -4.89 -3.49 -10.05
CA SER A 70 -5.45 -4.59 -9.26
C SER A 70 -6.96 -4.36 -9.15
N LYS A 71 -7.76 -5.12 -9.92
CA LYS A 71 -9.23 -4.98 -9.96
C LYS A 71 -9.89 -5.16 -8.59
N ASN A 72 -9.14 -5.54 -7.56
CA ASN A 72 -9.60 -5.83 -6.21
C ASN A 72 -8.62 -5.33 -5.13
N LEU A 73 -8.01 -4.14 -5.31
CA LEU A 73 -7.17 -3.56 -4.28
C LEU A 73 -7.94 -3.35 -2.98
N SER A 74 -7.46 -3.90 -1.88
CA SER A 74 -8.03 -3.63 -0.56
C SER A 74 -7.67 -2.21 -0.12
N VAL A 75 -8.66 -1.36 0.08
CA VAL A 75 -8.47 -0.03 0.67
C VAL A 75 -8.80 -0.12 2.15
N ILE A 76 -7.82 0.15 2.99
CA ILE A 76 -7.89 -0.03 4.44
C ILE A 76 -7.78 1.36 5.09
N GLY A 77 -8.80 1.76 5.83
CA GLY A 77 -8.78 3.02 6.57
C GLY A 77 -7.87 2.92 7.79
N HIS A 78 -6.79 3.70 7.83
CA HIS A 78 -5.81 3.72 8.91
C HIS A 78 -6.41 4.34 10.17
N ARG A 79 -6.50 3.57 11.26
CA ARG A 79 -7.16 3.94 12.53
C ARG A 79 -8.57 4.49 12.30
N GLY A 80 -9.30 3.89 11.36
CA GLY A 80 -10.51 4.45 10.79
C GLY A 80 -10.23 5.30 9.55
N MET A 81 -10.72 6.52 9.50
CA MET A 81 -10.34 7.55 8.53
C MET A 81 -9.98 8.83 9.27
N VAL A 82 -8.70 8.96 9.67
CA VAL A 82 -8.19 10.04 10.55
C VAL A 82 -8.41 11.44 9.99
N SER A 83 -8.55 11.56 8.67
CA SER A 83 -8.89 12.84 8.03
C SER A 83 -10.32 13.33 8.33
N GLN A 84 -11.18 12.50 8.93
CA GLN A 84 -12.60 12.79 9.18
C GLN A 84 -13.04 12.52 10.62
N GLY A 85 -12.12 12.13 11.50
CA GLY A 85 -12.40 11.86 12.91
C GLY A 85 -11.14 11.73 13.73
N VAL A 86 -11.28 11.56 15.04
CA VAL A 86 -10.14 11.19 15.89
C VAL A 86 -9.72 9.77 15.54
N GLU A 87 -8.42 9.50 15.47
CA GLU A 87 -7.91 8.14 15.27
C GLU A 87 -8.55 7.15 16.24
N ASN A 88 -8.81 5.92 15.79
CA ASN A 88 -9.32 4.85 16.65
C ASN A 88 -10.67 5.18 17.34
N SER A 89 -11.50 6.03 16.71
CA SER A 89 -12.82 6.41 17.23
C SER A 89 -13.96 5.82 16.40
N LEU A 90 -15.19 5.86 16.96
CA LEU A 90 -16.38 5.43 16.23
C LEU A 90 -16.66 6.31 15.01
N GLU A 91 -16.36 7.61 15.10
CA GLU A 91 -16.57 8.57 14.02
C GLU A 91 -15.61 8.30 12.85
N SER A 92 -14.33 8.00 13.13
CA SER A 92 -13.34 7.65 12.09
C SER A 92 -13.67 6.30 11.44
N LEU A 93 -14.17 5.32 12.21
CA LEU A 93 -14.67 4.05 11.71
C LEU A 93 -15.87 4.26 10.76
N GLU A 94 -16.83 5.06 11.18
CA GLU A 94 -18.03 5.36 10.38
C GLU A 94 -17.67 6.07 9.08
N ALA A 95 -16.73 7.02 9.15
CA ALA A 95 -16.21 7.71 7.96
C ALA A 95 -15.51 6.73 7.00
N SER A 96 -14.70 5.80 7.53
CA SER A 96 -14.04 4.75 6.74
C SER A 96 -15.05 3.85 6.03
N ALA A 97 -16.09 3.40 6.73
CA ALA A 97 -17.16 2.59 6.16
C ALA A 97 -17.93 3.33 5.05
N LYS A 98 -18.31 4.60 5.29
CA LYS A 98 -18.99 5.45 4.31
C LYS A 98 -18.14 5.71 3.06
N ALA A 99 -16.82 5.80 3.23
CA ALA A 99 -15.88 5.97 2.12
C ALA A 99 -15.67 4.69 1.29
N GLY A 100 -16.25 3.56 1.68
CA GLY A 100 -16.15 2.28 0.97
C GLY A 100 -14.84 1.56 1.21
N ALA A 101 -14.26 1.68 2.41
CA ALA A 101 -13.10 0.88 2.80
C ALA A 101 -13.43 -0.61 2.78
N THR A 102 -12.45 -1.43 2.39
CA THR A 102 -12.55 -2.90 2.47
C THR A 102 -12.44 -3.37 3.91
N TYR A 103 -11.55 -2.73 4.67
CA TYR A 103 -11.33 -2.91 6.09
C TYR A 103 -11.13 -1.54 6.75
N SER A 104 -11.43 -1.45 8.04
CA SER A 104 -10.95 -0.37 8.90
C SER A 104 -9.89 -0.93 9.82
N GLU A 105 -8.72 -0.34 9.80
CA GLU A 105 -7.65 -0.70 10.72
C GLU A 105 -7.85 0.01 12.05
N LEU A 106 -7.44 -0.64 13.14
CA LEU A 106 -7.42 -0.10 14.51
C LEU A 106 -6.31 -0.75 15.32
N ASP A 107 -5.87 -0.02 16.34
CA ASP A 107 -4.91 -0.49 17.33
C ASP A 107 -5.62 -0.86 18.64
N ILE A 108 -5.17 -1.92 19.32
CA ILE A 108 -5.67 -2.29 20.65
C ILE A 108 -4.55 -2.56 21.64
N ILE A 109 -4.76 -2.12 22.86
CA ILE A 109 -3.85 -2.26 24.01
C ILE A 109 -4.60 -2.88 25.18
N LEU A 110 -3.95 -3.79 25.92
CA LEU A 110 -4.55 -4.43 27.08
C LEU A 110 -4.45 -3.52 28.31
N SER A 111 -5.57 -3.26 28.98
CA SER A 111 -5.61 -2.58 30.27
C SER A 111 -5.10 -3.48 31.41
N LYS A 112 -4.84 -2.89 32.58
CA LYS A 112 -4.34 -3.60 33.75
C LYS A 112 -5.25 -4.74 34.21
N ASP A 113 -6.55 -4.60 34.01
CA ASP A 113 -7.60 -5.57 34.39
C ASP A 113 -8.02 -6.50 33.24
N GLY A 114 -7.29 -6.48 32.11
CA GLY A 114 -7.45 -7.46 31.05
C GLY A 114 -8.51 -7.12 30.00
N HIS A 115 -8.90 -5.86 29.86
CA HIS A 115 -9.77 -5.37 28.78
C HIS A 115 -8.98 -4.78 27.63
N PHE A 116 -9.39 -5.05 26.40
CA PHE A 116 -8.78 -4.44 25.21
C PHE A 116 -9.37 -3.05 24.96
N ILE A 117 -8.50 -2.05 24.99
CA ILE A 117 -8.84 -0.63 24.78
C ILE A 117 -8.37 -0.22 23.38
N VAL A 118 -9.21 0.50 22.63
CA VAL A 118 -8.88 0.94 21.29
C VAL A 118 -8.02 2.20 21.35
N SER A 119 -6.72 2.06 21.13
CA SER A 119 -5.74 3.16 21.15
C SER A 119 -4.42 2.74 20.50
N HIS A 120 -3.77 3.68 19.80
CA HIS A 120 -2.42 3.47 19.28
C HIS A 120 -1.35 3.59 20.36
N ASP A 121 -1.46 4.62 21.20
CA ASP A 121 -0.48 4.91 22.24
C ASP A 121 -0.93 4.30 23.57
N ASP A 122 -0.02 3.66 24.29
CA ASP A 122 -0.27 3.23 25.68
C ASP A 122 -0.44 4.45 26.60
N ASN A 123 0.27 5.55 26.34
CA ASN A 123 0.10 6.80 27.07
C ASN A 123 -0.87 7.75 26.37
N LEU A 124 -1.98 8.06 27.01
CA LEU A 124 -3.08 8.84 26.47
C LEU A 124 -2.83 10.36 26.39
N LYS A 125 -1.64 10.85 26.78
CA LYS A 125 -1.35 12.29 26.87
C LYS A 125 -1.57 13.02 25.55
N ARG A 126 -1.23 12.42 24.41
CA ARG A 126 -1.36 13.05 23.09
C ARG A 126 -2.81 13.37 22.75
N LEU A 127 -3.74 12.48 23.03
CA LEU A 127 -5.15 12.64 22.69
C LEU A 127 -6.01 13.26 23.79
N THR A 128 -5.65 13.06 25.08
CA THR A 128 -6.44 13.53 26.21
C THR A 128 -5.85 14.74 26.93
N GLY A 129 -4.57 15.05 26.72
CA GLY A 129 -3.81 16.03 27.53
C GLY A 129 -3.39 15.50 28.90
N LYS A 130 -3.84 14.30 29.32
CA LYS A 130 -3.58 13.69 30.64
C LYS A 130 -2.53 12.60 30.52
N ASN A 131 -1.59 12.56 31.46
CA ASN A 131 -0.57 11.50 31.52
C ASN A 131 -1.16 10.24 32.18
N ILE A 132 -1.87 9.44 31.41
CA ILE A 132 -2.53 8.21 31.83
C ILE A 132 -2.00 7.08 30.93
N THR A 133 -1.63 5.94 31.54
CA THR A 133 -1.08 4.77 30.83
C THR A 133 -2.11 3.64 30.86
N ILE A 134 -2.57 3.18 29.70
CA ILE A 134 -3.63 2.17 29.56
C ILE A 134 -3.24 0.87 30.26
N SER A 135 -2.03 0.34 29.99
CA SER A 135 -1.54 -0.91 30.58
C SER A 135 -1.41 -0.89 32.10
N GLN A 136 -1.48 0.30 32.74
CA GLN A 136 -1.42 0.49 34.18
C GLN A 136 -2.77 0.92 34.81
N SER A 137 -3.81 1.12 33.99
CA SER A 137 -5.12 1.62 34.41
C SER A 137 -6.18 0.53 34.34
N GLN A 138 -7.20 0.64 35.22
CA GLN A 138 -8.42 -0.14 35.09
C GLN A 138 -9.23 0.40 33.90
N ALA A 139 -9.91 -0.47 33.17
CA ALA A 139 -10.70 -0.06 32.00
C ALA A 139 -11.80 0.96 32.37
N GLU A 140 -12.47 0.75 33.50
CA GLU A 140 -13.54 1.65 33.98
C GLU A 140 -13.07 3.08 34.25
N ASP A 141 -11.81 3.28 34.62
CA ASP A 141 -11.23 4.60 34.91
C ASP A 141 -10.90 5.40 33.62
N ILE A 142 -10.74 4.73 32.50
CA ILE A 142 -10.25 5.35 31.22
C ILE A 142 -11.27 5.32 30.12
N LEU A 143 -12.18 4.35 30.08
CA LEU A 143 -13.25 4.32 29.08
C LEU A 143 -14.14 5.58 29.22
N GLY A 144 -14.53 6.14 28.06
CA GLY A 144 -15.29 7.38 28.01
C GLY A 144 -14.45 8.66 28.21
N LEU A 145 -13.13 8.57 28.41
CA LEU A 145 -12.28 9.75 28.42
C LEU A 145 -12.36 10.47 27.07
N LYS A 146 -12.53 11.79 27.15
CA LYS A 146 -12.57 12.64 25.95
C LYS A 146 -11.20 12.67 25.27
N ILE A 147 -11.18 12.39 23.98
CA ILE A 147 -10.00 12.42 23.10
C ILE A 147 -10.19 13.48 22.02
N LYS A 148 -9.08 14.12 21.59
CA LYS A 148 -9.11 15.20 20.60
C LYS A 148 -7.95 15.06 19.63
N GLN A 149 -8.24 15.28 18.35
CA GLN A 149 -7.22 15.30 17.29
C GLN A 149 -7.74 16.10 16.08
N ASN A 150 -6.90 16.95 15.51
CA ASN A 150 -7.18 17.66 14.25
C ASN A 150 -8.53 18.42 14.23
N GLY A 151 -8.94 18.98 15.37
CA GLY A 151 -10.22 19.70 15.49
C GLY A 151 -11.44 18.81 15.72
N HIS A 152 -11.28 17.50 15.73
CA HIS A 152 -12.31 16.52 16.08
C HIS A 152 -12.24 16.14 17.56
N GLU A 153 -13.37 15.74 18.10
CA GLU A 153 -13.51 15.22 19.47
C GLU A 153 -14.25 13.88 19.44
N SER A 154 -13.87 12.95 20.32
CA SER A 154 -14.51 11.67 20.53
C SER A 154 -14.23 11.17 21.95
N HIS A 155 -14.45 9.88 22.20
CA HIS A 155 -14.20 9.24 23.48
C HIS A 155 -13.42 7.94 23.31
N LEU A 156 -12.58 7.63 24.29
CA LEU A 156 -11.88 6.35 24.36
C LEU A 156 -12.89 5.21 24.58
N ILE A 157 -12.76 4.15 23.83
CA ILE A 157 -13.75 3.05 23.82
C ILE A 157 -13.10 1.68 23.94
N SER A 158 -13.91 0.67 24.26
CA SER A 158 -13.53 -0.72 24.30
C SER A 158 -13.43 -1.34 22.90
N PHE A 159 -12.68 -2.42 22.76
CA PHE A 159 -12.64 -3.21 21.54
C PHE A 159 -14.01 -3.81 21.21
N GLU A 160 -14.75 -4.25 22.23
CA GLU A 160 -16.10 -4.80 22.09
C GLU A 160 -17.07 -3.79 21.45
N ASP A 161 -17.08 -2.54 21.92
CA ASP A 161 -17.94 -1.48 21.38
C ASP A 161 -17.54 -1.12 19.94
N TYR A 162 -16.23 -1.10 19.63
CA TYR A 162 -15.74 -0.86 18.29
C TYR A 162 -16.18 -1.96 17.32
N VAL A 163 -16.05 -3.23 17.73
CA VAL A 163 -16.51 -4.39 16.95
C VAL A 163 -18.04 -4.36 16.77
N ALA A 164 -18.80 -4.02 17.81
CA ALA A 164 -20.25 -3.89 17.72
C ALA A 164 -20.66 -2.85 16.66
N LYS A 165 -19.99 -1.68 16.68
CA LYS A 165 -20.20 -0.63 15.68
C LYS A 165 -19.79 -1.07 14.27
N ALA A 166 -18.66 -1.73 14.11
CA ALA A 166 -18.19 -2.25 12.83
C ALA A 166 -19.19 -3.22 12.19
N LYS A 167 -19.77 -4.12 13.01
CA LYS A 167 -20.83 -5.04 12.57
C LYS A 167 -22.08 -4.29 12.10
N GLN A 168 -22.50 -3.25 12.82
CA GLN A 168 -23.66 -2.42 12.42
C GLN A 168 -23.41 -1.73 11.08
N LEU A 169 -22.17 -1.30 10.82
CA LEU A 169 -21.77 -0.65 9.57
C LEU A 169 -21.50 -1.65 8.43
N GLY A 170 -21.43 -2.94 8.72
CA GLY A 170 -21.08 -3.98 7.74
C GLY A 170 -19.63 -3.94 7.26
N ILE A 171 -18.72 -3.29 8.02
CA ILE A 171 -17.30 -3.21 7.69
C ILE A 171 -16.49 -4.24 8.49
N LYS A 172 -15.49 -4.84 7.86
CA LYS A 172 -14.53 -5.73 8.51
C LYS A 172 -13.37 -4.93 9.09
N LEU A 173 -12.69 -5.50 10.08
CA LEU A 173 -11.57 -4.86 10.75
C LEU A 173 -10.23 -5.53 10.44
N LEU A 174 -9.17 -4.72 10.43
CA LEU A 174 -7.78 -5.13 10.55
C LEU A 174 -7.30 -4.68 11.95
N VAL A 175 -7.14 -5.62 12.86
CA VAL A 175 -6.83 -5.35 14.27
C VAL A 175 -5.34 -5.44 14.51
N GLU A 176 -4.69 -4.35 14.94
CA GLU A 176 -3.30 -4.37 15.35
C GLU A 176 -3.17 -4.58 16.86
N LEU A 177 -2.50 -5.68 17.25
CA LEU A 177 -2.10 -5.93 18.63
C LEU A 177 -0.85 -5.12 18.96
N LYS A 178 -0.94 -4.26 20.00
CA LYS A 178 0.15 -3.38 20.48
C LYS A 178 0.63 -3.85 21.86
N PRO A 179 1.48 -4.91 21.93
CA PRO A 179 2.03 -5.32 23.23
C PRO A 179 2.94 -4.22 23.78
N THR A 180 2.80 -3.93 25.07
CA THR A 180 3.54 -2.90 25.81
C THR A 180 4.73 -3.49 26.60
N GLY A 181 4.77 -4.82 26.73
CA GLY A 181 5.72 -5.56 27.55
C GLY A 181 5.27 -5.78 28.99
N ASN A 182 4.04 -5.37 29.32
CA ASN A 182 3.45 -5.55 30.66
C ASN A 182 2.31 -6.57 30.67
N GLU A 183 2.09 -7.26 29.54
CA GLU A 183 0.99 -8.21 29.39
C GLU A 183 1.23 -9.48 30.20
N PRO A 184 0.15 -10.16 30.66
CA PRO A 184 0.25 -11.47 31.29
C PRO A 184 0.66 -12.53 30.27
N ASP A 185 1.22 -13.66 30.73
CA ASP A 185 1.70 -14.77 29.89
C ASP A 185 0.64 -15.35 28.94
N ASN A 186 -0.64 -15.19 29.27
CA ASN A 186 -1.78 -15.63 28.48
C ASN A 186 -2.38 -14.53 27.57
N TYR A 187 -1.68 -13.43 27.31
CA TYR A 187 -2.17 -12.29 26.52
C TYR A 187 -2.80 -12.70 25.19
N GLU A 188 -2.11 -13.48 24.40
CA GLU A 188 -2.60 -13.88 23.08
C GLU A 188 -3.78 -14.86 23.18
N GLN A 189 -3.85 -15.66 24.25
CA GLN A 189 -5.02 -16.49 24.51
C GLN A 189 -6.24 -15.66 24.85
N LEU A 190 -6.09 -14.62 25.72
CA LEU A 190 -7.16 -13.66 26.01
C LEU A 190 -7.70 -13.00 24.74
N PHE A 191 -6.80 -12.59 23.83
CA PHE A 191 -7.20 -12.00 22.56
C PHE A 191 -7.95 -13.01 21.67
N VAL A 192 -7.43 -14.21 21.50
CA VAL A 192 -8.07 -15.26 20.68
C VAL A 192 -9.46 -15.61 21.22
N ASP A 193 -9.59 -15.72 22.55
CA ASP A 193 -10.88 -16.00 23.20
C ASP A 193 -11.86 -14.84 22.97
N LYS A 194 -11.39 -13.59 23.04
CA LYS A 194 -12.20 -12.39 22.76
C LYS A 194 -12.66 -12.36 21.29
N MET A 195 -11.81 -12.70 20.33
CA MET A 195 -12.19 -12.77 18.92
C MET A 195 -13.26 -13.84 18.67
N LYS A 196 -13.20 -14.98 19.37
CA LYS A 196 -14.21 -16.04 19.33
C LYS A 196 -15.51 -15.62 19.98
N GLU A 197 -15.46 -15.02 21.19
CA GLU A 197 -16.61 -14.45 21.90
C GLU A 197 -17.38 -13.47 21.01
N LEU A 198 -16.64 -12.59 20.34
CA LEU A 198 -17.20 -11.62 19.40
C LEU A 198 -17.60 -12.23 18.03
N HIS A 199 -17.38 -13.51 17.79
CA HIS A 199 -17.67 -14.20 16.51
C HIS A 199 -17.04 -13.52 15.28
N VAL A 200 -15.78 -13.10 15.39
CA VAL A 200 -15.04 -12.38 14.31
C VAL A 200 -13.69 -13.04 13.95
N ALA A 201 -13.30 -14.11 14.61
CA ALA A 201 -12.00 -14.75 14.46
C ALA A 201 -11.69 -15.18 13.00
N SER A 202 -12.65 -15.65 12.24
CA SER A 202 -12.47 -16.09 10.85
C SER A 202 -12.73 -14.98 9.81
N SER A 203 -13.19 -13.80 10.22
CA SER A 203 -13.63 -12.74 9.30
C SER A 203 -12.78 -11.48 9.32
N TYR A 204 -12.09 -11.22 10.44
CA TYR A 204 -11.21 -10.07 10.60
C TYR A 204 -9.75 -10.46 10.38
N LEU A 205 -8.95 -9.49 9.99
CA LEU A 205 -7.51 -9.60 9.89
C LEU A 205 -6.88 -9.16 11.21
N VAL A 206 -5.78 -9.78 11.59
CA VAL A 206 -5.05 -9.44 12.83
C VAL A 206 -3.58 -9.26 12.50
N MET A 207 -2.96 -8.21 13.02
CA MET A 207 -1.54 -7.96 12.83
C MET A 207 -0.86 -7.50 14.12
N SER A 208 0.46 -7.56 14.13
CA SER A 208 1.30 -6.97 15.19
C SER A 208 2.69 -6.67 14.64
N SER A 209 3.36 -5.67 15.19
CA SER A 209 4.78 -5.42 14.98
C SER A 209 5.66 -6.40 15.78
N ASP A 210 5.12 -7.08 16.78
CA ASP A 210 5.80 -8.18 17.46
C ASP A 210 5.49 -9.52 16.78
N LEU A 211 6.48 -10.02 16.04
CA LEU A 211 6.37 -11.29 15.31
C LEU A 211 6.03 -12.46 16.24
N LYS A 212 6.54 -12.49 17.49
CA LYS A 212 6.28 -13.59 18.43
C LYS A 212 4.81 -13.62 18.85
N THR A 213 4.24 -12.46 19.14
CA THR A 213 2.81 -12.30 19.45
C THR A 213 1.95 -12.81 18.30
N ILE A 214 2.18 -12.34 17.07
CA ILE A 214 1.31 -12.71 15.96
C ILE A 214 1.47 -14.19 15.55
N GLU A 215 2.67 -14.76 15.61
CA GLU A 215 2.87 -16.20 15.40
C GLU A 215 2.24 -17.04 16.51
N LYS A 216 2.17 -16.56 17.76
CA LYS A 216 1.47 -17.24 18.86
C LYS A 216 -0.05 -17.20 18.66
N VAL A 217 -0.62 -16.06 18.25
CA VAL A 217 -2.03 -15.95 17.87
C VAL A 217 -2.35 -16.99 16.76
N LYS A 218 -1.54 -17.07 15.70
CA LYS A 218 -1.73 -18.03 14.61
C LYS A 218 -1.67 -19.49 15.05
N ARG A 219 -0.81 -19.80 16.03
CA ARG A 219 -0.74 -21.17 16.60
C ARG A 219 -1.94 -21.51 17.47
N LEU A 220 -2.50 -20.52 18.20
CA LEU A 220 -3.67 -20.71 19.07
C LEU A 220 -4.97 -20.88 18.28
N ASP A 221 -5.08 -20.18 17.14
CA ASP A 221 -6.21 -20.35 16.23
C ASP A 221 -5.79 -20.11 14.78
N SER A 222 -5.67 -21.20 14.01
CA SER A 222 -5.27 -21.15 12.61
C SER A 222 -6.30 -20.52 11.68
N ALA A 223 -7.56 -20.35 12.12
CA ALA A 223 -8.60 -19.65 11.35
C ALA A 223 -8.40 -18.13 11.31
N ILE A 224 -7.67 -17.57 12.29
CA ILE A 224 -7.32 -16.15 12.30
C ILE A 224 -6.29 -15.88 11.19
N GLN A 225 -6.61 -14.96 10.29
CA GLN A 225 -5.67 -14.46 9.30
C GLN A 225 -4.72 -13.47 9.97
N SER A 226 -3.47 -13.86 10.10
CA SER A 226 -2.46 -13.16 10.88
C SER A 226 -1.42 -12.49 9.98
N GLY A 227 -0.99 -11.28 10.33
CA GLY A 227 -0.02 -10.49 9.59
C GLY A 227 1.08 -9.90 10.47
N HIS A 228 2.25 -9.70 9.88
CA HIS A 228 3.34 -8.99 10.53
C HIS A 228 3.43 -7.55 10.02
N THR A 229 3.35 -6.58 10.95
CA THR A 229 3.54 -5.15 10.67
C THR A 229 5.03 -4.83 10.69
N ILE A 230 5.56 -4.31 9.58
CA ILE A 230 6.98 -4.03 9.38
C ILE A 230 7.18 -2.56 9.06
N SER A 231 7.77 -1.81 10.00
CA SER A 231 8.08 -0.38 9.82
C SER A 231 9.33 -0.17 8.97
N PHE A 232 10.36 -0.99 9.19
CA PHE A 232 11.61 -0.94 8.43
C PHE A 232 12.29 -2.30 8.45
N GLN A 233 12.49 -2.85 7.27
CA GLN A 233 13.29 -4.07 7.13
C GLN A 233 13.93 -4.14 5.74
N LEU A 234 15.22 -4.49 5.71
CA LEU A 234 15.93 -4.83 4.49
C LEU A 234 16.06 -6.36 4.38
N GLY A 235 15.91 -6.88 3.18
CA GLY A 235 16.05 -8.31 2.90
C GLY A 235 14.74 -9.06 2.80
N ASP A 236 14.86 -10.39 2.74
CA ASP A 236 13.72 -11.29 2.55
C ASP A 236 13.20 -11.80 3.91
N PHE A 237 11.96 -11.50 4.21
CA PHE A 237 11.24 -11.95 5.41
C PHE A 237 10.01 -12.81 5.07
N THR A 238 9.84 -13.20 3.81
CA THR A 238 8.61 -13.85 3.33
C THR A 238 8.43 -15.30 3.82
N SER A 239 9.39 -15.83 4.58
CA SER A 239 9.33 -17.17 5.18
C SER A 239 8.64 -17.23 6.56
N GLN A 240 8.30 -16.08 7.19
CA GLN A 240 7.63 -16.03 8.49
C GLN A 240 6.28 -16.73 8.46
N LYS A 241 5.82 -17.24 9.61
CA LYS A 241 4.56 -18.01 9.73
C LYS A 241 3.36 -17.08 9.91
N VAL A 242 3.09 -16.26 8.90
CA VAL A 242 1.97 -15.33 8.84
C VAL A 242 1.27 -15.44 7.48
N ASP A 243 0.04 -14.94 7.37
CA ASP A 243 -0.77 -14.98 6.14
C ASP A 243 -0.56 -13.73 5.28
N PHE A 244 -0.14 -12.62 5.89
CA PHE A 244 0.12 -11.36 5.18
C PHE A 244 1.19 -10.51 5.86
N TYR A 245 1.62 -9.47 5.15
CA TYR A 245 2.50 -8.44 5.65
C TYR A 245 1.82 -7.06 5.51
N ALA A 246 1.93 -6.22 6.54
CA ALA A 246 1.64 -4.80 6.47
C ALA A 246 2.99 -4.06 6.55
N ILE A 247 3.48 -3.56 5.42
CA ILE A 247 4.82 -2.99 5.31
C ILE A 247 4.78 -1.49 5.04
N GLU A 248 5.72 -0.78 5.62
CA GLU A 248 5.90 0.64 5.38
C GLU A 248 6.42 0.88 3.95
N ASP A 249 6.00 1.98 3.31
CA ASP A 249 6.29 2.34 1.92
C ASP A 249 7.76 2.19 1.54
N PHE A 250 8.68 2.64 2.39
CA PHE A 250 10.11 2.56 2.15
C PHE A 250 10.63 1.11 2.02
N SER A 251 10.00 0.17 2.70
CA SER A 251 10.39 -1.26 2.70
C SER A 251 9.78 -2.05 1.54
N TYR A 252 8.83 -1.46 0.80
CA TYR A 252 8.17 -2.12 -0.31
C TYR A 252 9.06 -2.19 -1.56
N ASN A 253 9.02 -3.34 -2.24
CA ASN A 253 9.46 -3.48 -3.62
C ASN A 253 8.74 -4.65 -4.31
N GLU A 254 8.63 -4.60 -5.63
CA GLU A 254 7.94 -5.60 -6.45
C GLU A 254 8.50 -7.03 -6.31
N LEU A 255 9.80 -7.18 -6.07
CA LEU A 255 10.40 -8.50 -5.89
C LEU A 255 9.91 -9.14 -4.58
N LEU A 256 9.81 -8.33 -3.53
CA LEU A 256 9.27 -8.76 -2.24
C LEU A 256 7.80 -9.17 -2.35
N ALA A 257 6.98 -8.36 -3.04
CA ALA A 257 5.57 -8.67 -3.28
C ALA A 257 5.40 -10.01 -4.01
N ARG A 258 6.16 -10.23 -5.09
CA ARG A 258 6.14 -11.50 -5.83
C ARG A 258 6.56 -12.70 -4.97
N LYS A 259 7.59 -12.55 -4.14
CA LYS A 259 8.02 -13.62 -3.21
C LYS A 259 6.96 -13.92 -2.16
N ALA A 260 6.31 -12.91 -1.60
CA ALA A 260 5.19 -13.09 -0.67
C ALA A 260 4.06 -13.88 -1.35
N HIS A 261 3.66 -13.50 -2.56
CA HIS A 261 2.65 -14.21 -3.34
C HIS A 261 3.04 -15.65 -3.68
N GLN A 262 4.30 -15.92 -4.03
CA GLN A 262 4.81 -17.28 -4.24
C GLN A 262 4.68 -18.14 -2.98
N ASN A 263 4.74 -17.53 -1.80
CA ASN A 263 4.51 -18.16 -0.50
C ASN A 263 3.04 -18.14 -0.05
N GLY A 264 2.10 -17.76 -0.94
CA GLY A 264 0.66 -17.69 -0.66
C GLY A 264 0.26 -16.56 0.29
N LYS A 265 1.07 -15.50 0.42
CA LYS A 265 0.88 -14.41 1.38
C LYS A 265 0.52 -13.12 0.66
N LYS A 266 -0.25 -12.26 1.35
CA LYS A 266 -0.61 -10.92 0.86
C LYS A 266 0.35 -9.86 1.38
N ILE A 267 0.41 -8.73 0.66
CA ILE A 267 1.12 -7.52 1.09
C ILE A 267 0.18 -6.32 1.07
N TYR A 268 0.10 -5.63 2.20
CA TYR A 268 -0.53 -4.33 2.36
C TYR A 268 0.54 -3.29 2.64
N VAL A 269 0.41 -2.08 2.08
CA VAL A 269 1.41 -1.02 2.24
C VAL A 269 0.83 0.16 3.01
N TRP A 270 1.57 0.72 3.96
CA TRP A 270 1.18 1.84 4.83
C TRP A 270 2.29 2.88 4.97
N THR A 271 2.00 4.16 5.29
CA THR A 271 0.71 4.80 5.17
C THR A 271 0.67 5.61 3.88
N ILE A 272 -0.24 5.30 2.97
CA ILE A 272 -0.26 5.83 1.61
C ILE A 272 -1.28 6.97 1.52
N ASN A 273 -0.79 8.20 1.50
CA ASN A 273 -1.61 9.40 1.65
C ASN A 273 -1.51 10.40 0.50
N SER A 274 -0.42 10.38 -0.29
CA SER A 274 -0.27 11.28 -1.44
C SER A 274 -0.94 10.72 -2.69
N ARG A 275 -1.39 11.60 -3.59
CA ARG A 275 -1.99 11.20 -4.87
C ARG A 275 -1.03 10.35 -5.69
N ASP A 276 0.23 10.78 -5.80
CA ASP A 276 1.25 10.11 -6.61
C ASP A 276 1.54 8.69 -6.07
N ASP A 277 1.58 8.52 -4.74
CA ASP A 277 1.76 7.21 -4.13
C ASP A 277 0.54 6.32 -4.34
N ILE A 278 -0.67 6.86 -4.20
CA ILE A 278 -1.91 6.12 -4.47
C ILE A 278 -1.91 5.59 -5.91
N GLU A 279 -1.65 6.45 -6.90
CA GLU A 279 -1.59 6.08 -8.32
C GLU A 279 -0.50 5.01 -8.54
N ARG A 280 0.68 5.19 -7.95
CA ARG A 280 1.78 4.22 -8.02
C ARG A 280 1.36 2.84 -7.49
N TYR A 281 0.73 2.77 -6.31
CA TYR A 281 0.34 1.50 -5.71
C TYR A 281 -0.82 0.81 -6.40
N LEU A 282 -1.71 1.56 -7.06
CA LEU A 282 -2.76 1.00 -7.91
C LEU A 282 -2.19 0.23 -9.13
N GLU A 283 -0.95 0.52 -9.53
CA GLU A 283 -0.25 -0.13 -10.65
C GLU A 283 0.75 -1.23 -10.20
N THR A 284 0.89 -1.46 -8.88
CA THR A 284 1.83 -2.47 -8.34
C THR A 284 1.15 -3.81 -8.06
N SER A 285 1.95 -4.81 -7.64
CA SER A 285 1.47 -6.12 -7.19
C SER A 285 1.01 -6.10 -5.73
N THR A 286 0.82 -4.94 -5.08
CA THR A 286 0.29 -4.88 -3.71
C THR A 286 -1.15 -5.38 -3.64
N ASP A 287 -1.54 -6.04 -2.55
CA ASP A 287 -2.91 -6.51 -2.32
C ASP A 287 -3.81 -5.42 -1.71
N GLY A 288 -3.22 -4.34 -1.20
CA GLY A 288 -3.96 -3.21 -0.67
C GLY A 288 -3.08 -2.12 -0.08
N VAL A 289 -3.73 -0.99 0.21
CA VAL A 289 -3.11 0.16 0.86
C VAL A 289 -3.84 0.53 2.14
N ILE A 290 -3.08 0.91 3.17
CA ILE A 290 -3.58 1.48 4.42
C ILE A 290 -3.38 3.00 4.33
N THR A 291 -4.45 3.77 4.55
CA THR A 291 -4.48 5.21 4.26
C THR A 291 -5.35 6.00 5.23
N ASP A 292 -4.98 7.25 5.49
CA ASP A 292 -5.80 8.23 6.21
C ASP A 292 -6.91 8.84 5.32
N TYR A 293 -6.88 8.57 3.98
CA TYR A 293 -7.72 9.23 2.97
C TYR A 293 -8.44 8.22 2.07
N THR A 294 -9.21 7.30 2.65
CA THR A 294 -9.96 6.25 1.92
C THR A 294 -10.76 6.81 0.74
N THR A 295 -11.45 7.94 0.93
CA THR A 295 -12.23 8.60 -0.13
C THR A 295 -11.38 8.96 -1.33
N SER A 296 -10.15 9.45 -1.10
CA SER A 296 -9.22 9.85 -2.17
C SER A 296 -8.78 8.64 -2.98
N VAL A 297 -8.44 7.51 -2.32
CA VAL A 297 -8.09 6.27 -3.01
C VAL A 297 -9.22 5.81 -3.90
N ARG A 298 -10.46 5.73 -3.38
CA ARG A 298 -11.64 5.29 -4.15
C ARG A 298 -11.97 6.22 -5.32
N LYS A 299 -11.72 7.52 -5.16
CA LYS A 299 -11.88 8.50 -6.23
C LYS A 299 -10.84 8.27 -7.34
N ILE A 300 -9.56 8.13 -6.99
CA ILE A 300 -8.47 7.91 -7.94
C ILE A 300 -8.65 6.57 -8.67
N GLU A 301 -9.05 5.50 -7.99
CA GLU A 301 -9.40 4.22 -8.64
C GLU A 301 -10.44 4.40 -9.75
N LYS A 302 -11.49 5.19 -9.48
CA LYS A 302 -12.54 5.46 -10.48
C LYS A 302 -12.05 6.33 -11.63
N GLU A 303 -11.24 7.35 -11.33
CA GLU A 303 -10.62 8.21 -12.34
C GLU A 303 -9.75 7.39 -13.27
N LEU A 304 -8.86 6.54 -12.74
CA LEU A 304 -7.99 5.68 -13.53
C LEU A 304 -8.75 4.61 -14.33
N ALA A 305 -9.83 4.08 -13.79
CA ALA A 305 -10.68 3.11 -14.49
C ALA A 305 -11.51 3.74 -15.61
N ALA A 306 -11.85 5.04 -15.50
CA ALA A 306 -12.59 5.78 -16.53
C ALA A 306 -11.69 6.26 -17.68
N ASP A 307 -10.40 6.32 -17.44
CA ASP A 307 -9.39 6.87 -18.34
C ASP A 307 -8.79 5.74 -19.22
N ASP A 308 -9.62 5.21 -20.15
CA ASP A 308 -9.28 4.10 -21.06
C ASP A 308 -8.41 4.55 -22.25
N SER A 309 -7.86 5.78 -22.23
CA SER A 309 -7.03 6.30 -23.30
C SER A 309 -5.61 5.75 -23.22
N TYR A 310 -5.18 5.05 -24.27
CA TYR A 310 -3.78 4.59 -24.44
C TYR A 310 -2.77 5.74 -24.38
N LEU A 311 -3.20 6.95 -24.74
CA LEU A 311 -2.36 8.14 -24.75
C LEU A 311 -2.08 8.60 -23.31
N ASP A 312 -3.10 8.64 -22.45
CA ASP A 312 -2.96 9.05 -21.04
C ASP A 312 -2.14 8.03 -20.26
N TYR A 313 -2.33 6.74 -20.53
CA TYR A 313 -1.48 5.69 -20.00
C TYR A 313 -0.02 5.85 -20.44
N PHE A 314 0.24 6.16 -21.71
CA PHE A 314 1.58 6.42 -22.22
C PHE A 314 2.22 7.67 -21.59
N LEU A 315 1.45 8.75 -21.44
CA LEU A 315 1.93 10.01 -20.85
C LEU A 315 2.27 9.83 -19.36
N ARG A 316 1.50 9.05 -18.62
CA ARG A 316 1.82 8.66 -17.23
C ARG A 316 3.10 7.83 -17.14
N LEU A 317 3.27 6.80 -17.95
CA LEU A 317 4.47 5.96 -17.99
C LEU A 317 5.75 6.74 -18.31
N THR A 318 5.65 7.80 -19.09
CA THR A 318 6.79 8.61 -19.51
C THR A 318 7.03 9.81 -18.60
N ASN A 319 6.18 10.02 -17.58
CA ASN A 319 6.15 11.21 -16.73
C ASN A 319 6.05 12.54 -17.53
N LEU A 320 5.40 12.46 -18.70
CA LEU A 320 5.21 13.58 -19.64
C LEU A 320 3.81 14.22 -19.50
N SER A 321 3.13 13.99 -18.37
CA SER A 321 1.78 14.54 -18.07
C SER A 321 1.70 16.08 -18.11
N TRP A 322 2.85 16.77 -18.11
CA TRP A 322 2.91 18.22 -18.32
C TRP A 322 2.57 18.66 -19.77
N ILE A 323 2.62 17.74 -20.76
CA ILE A 323 2.30 18.05 -22.17
C ILE A 323 0.80 18.30 -22.36
N GLU A 324 -0.08 17.72 -21.56
CA GLU A 324 -1.53 17.97 -21.58
C GLU A 324 -1.92 19.37 -21.11
N LYS A 325 -0.99 20.09 -20.50
CA LYS A 325 -1.21 21.45 -19.97
C LYS A 325 -0.69 22.56 -20.91
N LEU A 326 -0.15 22.19 -22.08
CA LEU A 326 0.24 23.09 -23.16
C LEU A 326 -0.84 23.14 -24.23
#